data_e10fbafcd096a11bcd3cccd5a7da58e2
#
_entry.id   e10fbafcd096a11bcd3cccd5a7da58e2
#
_cell.length_a   1.000
_cell.length_b   1.000
_cell.length_c   1.000
_cell.angle_alpha   90.00
_cell.angle_beta   90.00
_cell.angle_gamma   90.00
#
_symmetry.space_group_name_H-M   'P 1'
#
loop_
_entity.id
_entity.type
_entity.pdbx_description
1 polymer ?
#
loop_
_entity_poly.entity_id
_entity_poly.type
_entity_poly.pdbx_seq_one_letter_code
_entity_poly.pdbx_strand_id
1 'polypeptide(L)'
;HTILSNREFFLIKKNQILDSNEYELEMGINKTPFVIKLERSDEAKKPNSREVCLYDDIKLPLIIRRPKIGDIFYPYGMKGKKKLSKFFKDKKMSIFAKQNQWVLLKGNDILWIIGQRADNRFIKTKGKCLKISI
;
A
#
# COMPACT_ATOMS: atom_id res chain seq x y z
N HIS A 1 -4.81 -0.41 25.39
CA HIS A 1 -5.13 -0.40 25.77
C HIS A 1 -5.71 -0.22 25.87
N THR A 2 -5.89 -0.20 25.73
CA THR A 2 -6.35 0.01 26.10
C THR A 2 -7.12 0.27 26.28
N ILE A 3 -7.15 0.40 26.19
CA ILE A 3 -7.71 0.67 26.60
C ILE A 3 -8.34 0.92 26.70
N LEU A 4 -8.33 1.12 26.56
CA LEU A 4 -8.84 1.36 26.89
C LEU A 4 -9.45 1.33 26.89
N SER A 5 -9.53 1.37 26.76
CA SER A 5 -10.02 1.40 26.98
C SER A 5 -10.64 1.27 26.82
N ASN A 6 -10.78 1.21 26.73
CA ASN A 6 -11.39 1.16 26.71
C ASN A 6 -12.21 1.01 26.50
N ARG A 7 -12.32 0.90 26.64
CA ARG A 7 -13.07 0.94 26.43
C ARG A 7 -13.98 1.26 25.93
N GLU A 8 -13.87 1.40 25.60
CA GLU A 8 -14.39 1.82 25.11
C GLU A 8 -14.80 2.02 24.44
N PHE A 9 -14.60 2.05 24.37
CA PHE A 9 -14.60 2.30 23.76
C PHE A 9 -15.06 2.13 23.05
N PHE A 10 -15.14 1.93 22.93
CA PHE A 10 -15.25 1.67 22.16
C PHE A 10 -16.02 1.59 21.46
N LEU A 11 -16.22 1.75 21.34
CA LEU A 11 -16.62 1.74 20.55
C LEU A 11 -16.99 1.82 19.57
N ILE A 12 -16.97 1.97 19.16
CA ILE A 12 -17.00 2.17 18.24
C ILE A 12 -17.28 2.13 17.22
N LYS A 13 -16.97 2.20 16.59
CA LYS A 13 -17.16 2.28 15.63
C LYS A 13 -17.08 1.82 14.74
N LYS A 14 -16.98 1.55 14.25
CA LYS A 14 -16.80 1.03 13.56
C LYS A 14 -16.50 0.80 12.54
N ASN A 15 -16.48 0.90 11.87
CA ASN A 15 -16.31 0.63 10.93
C ASN A 15 -15.56 0.29 10.16
N GLN A 16 -15.10 0.17 9.96
CA GLN A 16 -14.37 0.06 9.23
C GLN A 16 -13.23 -0.51 9.42
N ILE A 17 -12.90 -0.74 10.16
CA ILE A 17 -11.85 -1.19 10.52
C ILE A 17 -11.87 -2.42 10.75
N LEU A 18 -11.86 -3.11 10.05
CA LEU A 18 -12.00 -4.28 10.24
C LEU A 18 -11.02 -4.82 10.81
N ASP A 19 -10.60 -5.28 10.94
CA ASP A 19 -9.74 -6.10 11.27
C ASP A 19 -8.55 -5.52 11.17
N SER A 20 -8.26 -4.96 11.99
CA SER A 20 -7.01 -4.72 12.08
C SER A 20 -6.51 -3.85 11.11
N ASN A 21 -6.98 -2.79 10.91
CA ASN A 21 -6.20 -1.83 10.23
C ASN A 21 -6.02 -2.06 8.77
N GLU A 22 -6.98 -2.61 8.13
CA GLU A 22 -7.04 -2.61 6.68
C GLU A 22 -8.01 -1.52 6.26
N TYR A 23 -7.65 -0.78 5.20
CA TYR A 23 -8.48 0.32 4.71
C TYR A 23 -8.70 0.13 3.23
N GLU A 24 -9.94 0.22 2.79
CA GLU A 24 -10.25 0.16 1.37
C GLU A 24 -10.12 1.54 0.77
N LEU A 25 -9.56 1.59 -0.43
CA LEU A 25 -9.39 2.85 -1.16
C LEU A 25 -10.36 2.93 -2.31
N GLU A 26 -10.83 4.13 -2.58
CA GLU A 26 -11.73 4.41 -3.69
C GLU A 26 -11.10 5.42 -4.63
N MET A 27 -11.69 5.58 -5.81
CA MET A 27 -11.22 6.60 -6.73
C MET A 27 -11.31 7.97 -6.08
N GLY A 28 -10.36 8.83 -6.39
CA GLY A 28 -10.30 10.16 -5.85
C GLY A 28 -9.38 10.25 -4.65
N ILE A 29 -9.66 11.18 -3.78
CA ILE A 29 -8.81 11.44 -2.62
C ILE A 29 -9.33 10.67 -1.42
N ASN A 30 -8.46 9.83 -0.86
CA ASN A 30 -8.74 9.10 0.37
C ASN A 30 -7.94 9.77 1.48
N LYS A 31 -8.58 10.04 2.59
CA LYS A 31 -7.93 10.79 3.68
C LYS A 31 -7.49 9.92 4.84
N THR A 32 -7.96 8.71 4.92
CA THR A 32 -7.67 7.78 6.01
C THR A 32 -7.00 6.55 5.49
N PRO A 33 -5.92 6.10 6.09
CA PRO A 33 -5.22 6.62 7.28
C PRO A 33 -4.31 7.80 7.00
N PHE A 34 -4.08 8.10 5.74
CA PHE A 34 -3.34 9.29 5.32
C PHE A 34 -3.84 9.64 3.92
N VAL A 35 -3.44 10.78 3.42
CA VAL A 35 -3.93 11.22 2.11
C VAL A 35 -3.28 10.41 1.01
N ILE A 36 -4.10 9.73 0.22
CA ILE A 36 -3.65 8.95 -0.91
C ILE A 36 -4.68 9.10 -2.02
N LYS A 37 -4.22 9.37 -3.23
CA LYS A 37 -5.10 9.70 -4.34
C LYS A 37 -5.03 8.63 -5.42
N LEU A 38 -6.19 8.22 -5.90
CA LEU A 38 -6.32 7.29 -7.02
C LEU A 38 -6.98 8.04 -8.16
N GLU A 39 -6.36 8.03 -9.33
CA GLU A 39 -6.94 8.69 -10.50
C GLU A 39 -6.54 7.99 -11.78
N ARG A 40 -7.39 8.09 -12.78
CA ARG A 40 -7.04 7.60 -14.11
C ARG A 40 -6.13 8.61 -14.77
N SER A 41 -5.15 8.13 -15.52
CA SER A 41 -4.22 8.98 -16.23
C SER A 41 -3.95 8.38 -17.60
N ASP A 42 -3.65 9.23 -18.57
CA ASP A 42 -3.30 8.79 -19.90
C ASP A 42 -1.79 8.71 -20.08
N GLU A 43 -1.03 9.11 -19.08
CA GLU A 43 0.40 9.19 -19.18
C GLU A 43 1.10 8.50 -18.03
N ALA A 44 1.19 7.19 -18.10
CA ALA A 44 1.91 6.41 -17.11
C ALA A 44 3.39 6.80 -17.13
N LYS A 45 4.00 6.77 -15.96
CA LYS A 45 5.42 7.09 -15.77
C LYS A 45 6.05 6.00 -14.92
N LYS A 46 7.37 5.96 -14.93
CA LYS A 46 8.09 5.04 -14.06
C LYS A 46 7.76 5.35 -12.60
N PRO A 47 7.69 4.33 -11.76
CA PRO A 47 7.35 4.56 -10.36
C PRO A 47 8.46 5.30 -9.62
N ASN A 48 8.04 6.04 -8.60
CA ASN A 48 8.99 6.69 -7.70
C ASN A 48 8.42 6.57 -6.28
N SER A 49 9.03 7.21 -5.31
CA SER A 49 8.61 7.08 -3.93
C SER A 49 7.25 7.72 -3.64
N ARG A 50 6.77 8.59 -4.53
CA ARG A 50 5.54 9.34 -4.30
C ARG A 50 4.37 8.86 -5.15
N GLU A 51 4.63 8.14 -6.21
CA GLU A 51 3.54 7.68 -7.07
C GLU A 51 3.90 6.46 -7.86
N VAL A 52 2.89 5.68 -8.18
CA VAL A 52 3.01 4.52 -9.05
C VAL A 52 1.87 4.56 -10.05
N CYS A 53 2.12 4.01 -11.22
CA CYS A 53 1.11 3.86 -12.26
C CYS A 53 0.89 2.39 -12.48
N LEU A 54 -0.33 1.93 -12.25
CA LEU A 54 -0.69 0.51 -12.35
C LEU A 54 -1.46 0.29 -13.65
N TYR A 55 -1.52 -0.96 -14.09
CA TYR A 55 -2.35 -1.29 -15.24
C TYR A 55 -3.77 -0.81 -14.99
N ASP A 56 -4.39 -0.26 -16.02
CA ASP A 56 -5.70 0.37 -15.87
C ASP A 56 -6.86 -0.63 -15.75
N ASP A 57 -6.59 -1.92 -15.96
CA ASP A 57 -7.60 -2.95 -15.76
C ASP A 57 -7.63 -3.49 -14.34
N ILE A 58 -6.78 -2.98 -13.47
CA ILE A 58 -6.85 -3.37 -12.05
C ILE A 58 -8.13 -2.80 -11.46
N LYS A 59 -8.90 -3.66 -10.82
CA LYS A 59 -10.21 -3.28 -10.30
C LYS A 59 -10.16 -2.95 -8.83
N LEU A 60 -10.96 -1.98 -8.45
CA LEU A 60 -11.13 -1.63 -7.06
C LEU A 60 -12.00 -2.67 -6.36
N PRO A 61 -11.91 -2.80 -5.06
CA PRO A 61 -11.14 -1.91 -4.19
C PRO A 61 -9.68 -2.31 -4.11
N LEU A 62 -8.85 -1.33 -3.82
CA LEU A 62 -7.49 -1.59 -3.40
C LEU A 62 -7.46 -1.43 -1.89
N ILE A 63 -6.52 -2.08 -1.25
CA ILE A 63 -6.44 -2.10 0.21
C ILE A 63 -5.07 -1.64 0.65
N ILE A 64 -5.02 -0.88 1.74
CA ILE A 64 -3.75 -0.60 2.39
C ILE A 64 -3.79 -1.18 3.80
N ARG A 65 -2.66 -1.72 4.22
CA ARG A 65 -2.50 -2.29 5.55
C ARG A 65 -1.04 -2.25 5.96
N ARG A 66 -0.81 -2.62 7.20
CA ARG A 66 0.58 -2.80 7.67
C ARG A 66 1.15 -4.09 7.11
N PRO A 67 2.47 -4.13 6.96
CA PRO A 67 3.15 -5.37 6.55
C PRO A 67 2.88 -6.50 7.55
N LYS A 68 2.85 -7.72 7.05
CA LYS A 68 2.65 -8.91 7.87
C LYS A 68 3.81 -9.86 7.65
N ILE A 69 4.05 -10.71 8.64
CA ILE A 69 5.05 -11.77 8.53
C ILE A 69 4.70 -12.63 7.33
N GLY A 70 5.70 -12.91 6.50
CA GLY A 70 5.48 -13.73 5.33
C GLY A 70 5.16 -12.96 4.05
N ASP A 71 4.95 -11.66 4.13
CA ASP A 71 4.68 -10.86 2.94
C ASP A 71 5.86 -10.92 1.98
N ILE A 72 5.54 -11.02 0.68
CA ILE A 72 6.53 -11.01 -0.38
C ILE A 72 6.07 -10.05 -1.47
N PHE A 73 7.02 -9.59 -2.27
CA PHE A 73 6.71 -8.82 -3.47
C PHE A 73 7.84 -9.00 -4.48
N TYR A 74 7.64 -8.47 -5.67
CA TYR A 74 8.61 -8.56 -6.76
C TYR A 74 9.12 -7.16 -7.03
N PRO A 75 10.23 -6.76 -6.40
CA PRO A 75 10.67 -5.35 -6.46
C PRO A 75 10.88 -4.85 -7.88
N TYR A 76 10.34 -3.69 -8.18
CA TYR A 76 10.50 -3.07 -9.49
C TYR A 76 11.99 -2.86 -9.76
N GLY A 77 12.42 -3.24 -10.95
CA GLY A 77 13.81 -3.12 -11.35
C GLY A 77 14.69 -4.28 -10.94
N MET A 78 14.12 -5.29 -10.29
CA MET A 78 14.87 -6.47 -9.86
C MET A 78 14.18 -7.71 -10.40
N LYS A 79 14.89 -8.83 -10.39
CA LYS A 79 14.31 -10.09 -10.79
C LYS A 79 13.89 -10.88 -9.58
N GLY A 80 12.76 -11.57 -9.70
CA GLY A 80 12.30 -12.48 -8.68
C GLY A 80 11.67 -11.84 -7.49
N LYS A 81 11.22 -12.67 -6.57
CA LYS A 81 10.49 -12.20 -5.40
C LYS A 81 11.43 -11.96 -4.23
N LYS A 82 10.97 -11.15 -3.31
CA LYS A 82 11.73 -10.81 -2.12
C LYS A 82 10.79 -10.72 -0.94
N LYS A 83 11.20 -11.24 0.20
CA LYS A 83 10.43 -11.08 1.42
C LYS A 83 10.53 -9.63 1.89
N LEU A 84 9.42 -9.09 2.39
CA LEU A 84 9.42 -7.74 2.93
C LEU A 84 10.40 -7.60 4.08
N SER A 85 10.49 -8.62 4.94
CA SER A 85 11.44 -8.57 6.06
C SER A 85 12.87 -8.38 5.56
N LYS A 86 13.22 -9.05 4.47
CA LYS A 86 14.55 -8.93 3.88
C LYS A 86 14.73 -7.54 3.26
N PHE A 87 13.70 -7.04 2.57
CA PHE A 87 13.73 -5.72 1.97
C PHE A 87 13.98 -4.65 3.03
N PHE A 88 13.26 -4.73 4.14
CA PHE A 88 13.40 -3.75 5.22
C PHE A 88 14.79 -3.83 5.85
N LYS A 89 15.32 -5.05 6.00
CA LYS A 89 16.65 -5.25 6.55
C LYS A 89 17.70 -4.64 5.63
N ASP A 90 17.58 -4.91 4.33
CA ASP A 90 18.53 -4.38 3.34
C ASP A 90 18.50 -2.85 3.28
N LYS A 91 17.33 -2.27 3.54
CA LYS A 91 17.19 -0.82 3.60
C LYS A 91 17.61 -0.26 4.95
N LYS A 92 17.94 -1.11 5.89
CA LYS A 92 18.33 -0.72 7.25
C LYS A 92 17.26 0.13 7.93
N MET A 93 16.02 -0.24 7.73
CA MET A 93 14.91 0.49 8.33
C MET A 93 14.87 0.26 9.83
N SER A 94 14.66 1.34 10.58
CA SER A 94 14.50 1.27 12.02
C SER A 94 13.20 0.55 12.37
N ILE A 95 13.08 0.12 13.61
CA ILE A 95 11.82 -0.48 14.09
C ILE A 95 10.69 0.51 13.93
N PHE A 96 10.94 1.78 14.28
CA PHE A 96 9.93 2.83 14.14
C PHE A 96 9.47 2.97 12.68
N ALA A 97 10.40 3.00 11.74
CA ALA A 97 10.05 3.14 10.32
C ALA A 97 9.23 1.95 9.85
N LYS A 98 9.59 0.73 10.28
CA LYS A 98 8.83 -0.46 9.90
C LYS A 98 7.43 -0.44 10.47
N GLN A 99 7.25 0.04 11.69
CA GLN A 99 5.94 0.13 12.32
C GLN A 99 5.04 1.16 11.64
N ASN A 100 5.63 2.11 10.93
CA ASN A 100 4.87 3.14 10.24
C ASN A 100 4.76 2.91 8.74
N GLN A 101 5.21 1.75 8.27
CA GLN A 101 5.15 1.41 6.86
C GLN A 101 3.75 0.91 6.49
N TRP A 102 3.28 1.30 5.31
CA TRP A 102 2.03 0.80 4.74
C TRP A 102 2.33 0.08 3.43
N VAL A 103 1.51 -0.90 3.11
CA VAL A 103 1.57 -1.58 1.81
C VAL A 103 0.23 -1.48 1.11
N LEU A 104 0.27 -1.40 -0.21
CA LEU A 104 -0.91 -1.33 -1.05
C LEU A 104 -1.11 -2.69 -1.70
N LEU A 105 -2.34 -3.21 -1.65
CA LEU A 105 -2.65 -4.54 -2.15
C LEU A 105 -3.89 -4.57 -3.03
N LYS A 106 -3.91 -5.56 -3.90
CA LYS A 106 -5.14 -6.00 -4.55
C LYS A 106 -5.25 -7.49 -4.25
N GLY A 107 -6.28 -7.87 -3.49
CA GLY A 107 -6.38 -9.25 -3.02
C GLY A 107 -5.20 -9.56 -2.12
N ASN A 108 -4.47 -10.61 -2.45
CA ASN A 108 -3.29 -11.00 -1.67
C ASN A 108 -1.98 -10.49 -2.30
N ASP A 109 -2.08 -9.77 -3.40
CA ASP A 109 -0.88 -9.30 -4.10
C ASP A 109 -0.49 -7.92 -3.65
N ILE A 110 0.76 -7.77 -3.24
CA ILE A 110 1.29 -6.47 -2.87
C ILE A 110 1.65 -5.72 -4.16
N LEU A 111 1.14 -4.51 -4.28
CA LEU A 111 1.37 -3.67 -5.45
C LEU A 111 2.47 -2.66 -5.20
N TRP A 112 2.59 -2.19 -3.97
CA TRP A 112 3.49 -1.09 -3.66
C TRP A 112 3.81 -1.09 -2.16
N ILE A 113 5.11 -1.05 -1.85
CA ILE A 113 5.56 -0.75 -0.50
C ILE A 113 5.57 0.78 -0.47
N ILE A 114 4.54 1.36 0.09
CA ILE A 114 4.24 2.78 -0.10
C ILE A 114 5.39 3.66 0.38
N GLY A 115 5.84 4.54 -0.53
CA GLY A 115 6.97 5.40 -0.23
C GLY A 115 8.32 4.76 -0.48
N GLN A 116 8.37 3.45 -0.79
CA GLN A 116 9.63 2.73 -0.93
C GLN A 116 9.81 2.11 -2.32
N ARG A 117 9.08 1.07 -2.63
CA ARG A 117 9.31 0.34 -3.87
C ARG A 117 8.02 -0.31 -4.38
N ALA A 118 7.78 -0.20 -5.67
CA ALA A 118 6.63 -0.82 -6.31
C ALA A 118 6.91 -2.28 -6.64
N ASP A 119 5.82 -3.03 -6.86
CA ASP A 119 5.93 -4.41 -7.35
C ASP A 119 6.00 -4.37 -8.88
N ASN A 120 6.97 -5.10 -9.42
CA ASN A 120 7.26 -5.09 -10.84
C ASN A 120 6.11 -5.63 -11.70
N ARG A 121 5.29 -6.51 -11.16
CA ARG A 121 4.26 -7.21 -11.94
C ARG A 121 3.09 -6.33 -12.35
N PHE A 122 2.87 -5.23 -11.64
CA PHE A 122 1.65 -4.43 -11.81
C PHE A 122 1.90 -3.02 -12.34
N ILE A 123 3.16 -2.69 -12.61
CA ILE A 123 3.53 -1.34 -13.02
C ILE A 123 3.40 -1.16 -14.52
N LYS A 124 2.79 -0.04 -14.90
CA LYS A 124 2.70 0.38 -16.29
C LYS A 124 3.51 1.66 -16.43
N THR A 125 4.27 1.78 -17.49
CA THR A 125 5.18 2.93 -17.68
C THR A 125 4.83 3.80 -18.88
N LYS A 126 3.81 3.41 -19.64
CA LYS A 126 3.35 4.20 -20.79
C LYS A 126 1.86 4.09 -20.93
N GLY A 127 1.23 5.15 -21.39
CA GLY A 127 -0.18 5.13 -21.75
C GLY A 127 -1.12 5.17 -20.57
N LYS A 128 -2.31 4.64 -20.77
CA LYS A 128 -3.37 4.72 -19.76
C LYS A 128 -3.05 3.88 -18.55
N CYS A 129 -3.32 4.41 -17.39
CA CYS A 129 -3.01 3.73 -16.14
C CYS A 129 -3.92 4.18 -15.02
N LEU A 130 -3.87 3.44 -13.92
CA LEU A 130 -4.44 3.87 -12.66
C LEU A 130 -3.28 4.43 -11.84
N LYS A 131 -3.31 5.71 -11.56
CA LYS A 131 -2.22 6.38 -10.87
C LYS A 131 -2.53 6.53 -9.40
N ILE A 132 -1.61 6.12 -8.57
CA ILE A 132 -1.72 6.21 -7.11
C ILE A 132 -0.63 7.14 -6.62
N SER A 133 -0.99 8.16 -5.88
CA SER A 133 -0.01 9.14 -5.40
C SER A 133 -0.25 9.51 -3.94
N ILE A 134 0.82 9.87 -3.28
CA ILE A 134 0.77 10.28 -1.87
C ILE A 134 1.36 11.66 -1.70
#